data_07f60b94b2585d03219b51ba3568c19f
#
_entry.id   07f60b94b2585d03219b51ba3568c19f
#
_cell.length_a   1.000
_cell.length_b   1.000
_cell.length_c   1.000
_cell.angle_alpha   90.00
_cell.angle_beta   90.00
_cell.angle_gamma   90.00
#
_symmetry.space_group_name_H-M   'P 1'
#
loop_
_entity.id
_entity.type
_entity.pdbx_description
1 polymer ?
#
loop_
_entity_poly.entity_id
_entity_poly.type
_entity_poly.pdbx_seq_one_letter_code
_entity_poly.pdbx_strand_id
1 'polypeptide(L)'
;HWDYRAADGTLLARVYRYDPPGRRKEFRPWDAKRRRMSPPTPRPLYNQPGMLSAECVVLVEGEKSAQALIDTGICATTAIGGAS
;
A
#
# COMPACT_ATOMS: atom_id res chain seq x y z
N HIS A 1 -1.61 1.90 -9.90
CA HIS A 1 -1.25 0.94 -8.85
C HIS A 1 -0.46 1.60 -7.73
N TRP A 2 -0.33 0.91 -6.62
CA TRP A 2 0.48 1.35 -5.48
C TRP A 2 1.50 0.29 -5.13
N ASP A 3 2.75 0.71 -4.91
CA ASP A 3 3.84 -0.18 -4.56
C ASP A 3 4.04 -0.21 -3.05
N TYR A 4 4.12 -1.41 -2.49
CA TYR A 4 4.50 -1.64 -1.11
C TYR A 4 5.96 -2.02 -1.07
N ARG A 5 6.79 -1.20 -0.43
CA ARG A 5 8.23 -1.42 -0.33
C ARG A 5 8.67 -1.59 1.12
N ALA A 6 9.66 -2.46 1.31
CA ALA A 6 10.33 -2.57 2.60
C ALA A 6 11.12 -1.29 2.91
N ALA A 7 11.58 -1.15 4.14
CA ALA A 7 12.34 0.00 4.57
C ALA A 7 13.61 0.24 3.74
N ASP A 8 14.19 -0.82 3.19
CA ASP A 8 15.37 -0.75 2.32
C ASP A 8 15.06 -0.44 0.85
N GLY A 9 13.77 -0.27 0.52
CA GLY A 9 13.32 0.01 -0.84
C GLY A 9 12.93 -1.20 -1.66
N THR A 10 13.09 -2.42 -1.15
CA THR A 10 12.74 -3.65 -1.86
C THR A 10 11.23 -3.72 -2.09
N LEU A 11 10.83 -4.02 -3.33
CA LEU A 11 9.41 -4.19 -3.66
C LEU A 11 8.86 -5.46 -3.02
N LEU A 12 7.83 -5.31 -2.18
CA LEU A 12 7.16 -6.41 -1.49
C LEU A 12 5.87 -6.82 -2.18
N ALA A 13 5.10 -5.83 -2.65
CA ALA A 13 3.79 -6.07 -3.23
C ALA A 13 3.36 -4.88 -4.08
N ARG A 14 2.36 -5.11 -4.91
CA ARG A 14 1.62 -4.07 -5.63
C ARG A 14 0.14 -4.28 -5.44
N VAL A 15 -0.60 -3.18 -5.37
CA VAL A 15 -2.06 -3.23 -5.42
C VAL A 15 -2.51 -2.56 -6.70
N TYR A 16 -3.18 -3.33 -7.55
CA TYR A 16 -3.74 -2.83 -8.80
C TYR A 16 -5.18 -2.42 -8.60
N ARG A 17 -5.53 -1.25 -9.11
CA ARG A 17 -6.90 -0.77 -9.13
C ARG A 17 -7.53 -1.10 -10.47
N TYR A 18 -8.70 -1.71 -10.41
CA TYR A 18 -9.50 -2.08 -11.58
C TYR A 18 -10.81 -1.32 -11.55
N ASP A 19 -11.10 -0.55 -12.61
CA ASP A 19 -12.35 0.21 -12.76
C ASP A 19 -13.10 -0.29 -13.99
N PRO A 20 -13.67 -1.52 -13.98
CA PRO A 20 -14.39 -2.01 -15.15
C PRO A 20 -15.70 -1.22 -15.36
N PRO A 21 -16.09 -0.93 -16.62
CA PRO A 21 -17.33 -0.23 -16.91
C PRO A 21 -18.54 -0.95 -16.31
N GLY A 22 -19.39 -0.19 -15.58
CA GLY A 22 -20.62 -0.73 -15.00
C GLY A 22 -20.44 -1.64 -13.80
N ARG A 23 -19.22 -1.75 -13.27
CA ARG A 23 -18.93 -2.59 -12.10
C ARG A 23 -18.24 -1.79 -11.00
N ARG A 24 -18.20 -2.37 -9.81
CA ARG A 24 -17.45 -1.78 -8.68
C ARG A 24 -15.96 -1.80 -8.96
N LYS A 25 -15.25 -0.82 -8.39
CA LYS A 25 -13.79 -0.83 -8.35
C LYS A 25 -13.31 -2.09 -7.67
N GLU A 26 -12.28 -2.70 -8.23
CA GLU A 26 -11.60 -3.84 -7.63
C GLU A 26 -10.15 -3.46 -7.33
N PHE A 27 -9.65 -3.97 -6.21
CA PHE A 27 -8.24 -3.84 -5.84
C PHE A 27 -7.65 -5.25 -5.81
N ARG A 28 -6.58 -5.44 -6.59
CA ARG A 28 -5.93 -6.76 -6.71
C ARG A 28 -4.50 -6.68 -6.20
N PRO A 29 -4.20 -7.32 -5.06
CA PRO A 29 -2.84 -7.35 -4.55
C PRO A 29 -1.98 -8.35 -5.32
N TRP A 30 -0.71 -8.02 -5.50
CA TRP A 30 0.29 -8.87 -6.14
C TRP A 30 1.49 -9.03 -5.22
N ASP A 31 1.86 -10.29 -4.95
CA ASP A 31 3.00 -10.64 -4.10
C ASP A 31 4.26 -10.67 -4.95
N ALA A 32 5.17 -9.72 -4.73
CA ALA A 32 6.39 -9.62 -5.52
C ALA A 32 7.35 -10.78 -5.28
N LYS A 33 7.38 -11.33 -4.07
CA LYS A 33 8.27 -12.45 -3.72
C LYS A 33 7.82 -13.75 -4.38
N ARG A 34 6.52 -14.04 -4.31
CA ARG A 34 5.93 -15.26 -4.88
C ARG A 34 5.44 -15.09 -6.31
N ARG A 35 5.41 -13.87 -6.81
CA ARG A 35 4.98 -13.50 -8.15
C ARG A 35 3.58 -14.01 -8.49
N ARG A 36 2.63 -13.77 -7.59
CA ARG A 36 1.23 -14.16 -7.81
C ARG A 36 0.27 -13.12 -7.28
N MET A 37 -0.96 -13.13 -7.79
CA MET A 37 -2.02 -12.20 -7.41
C MET A 37 -2.64 -12.62 -6.08
N SER A 38 -1.91 -12.36 -5.01
CA SER A 38 -2.39 -12.56 -3.64
C SER A 38 -1.60 -11.63 -2.72
N PRO A 39 -2.17 -11.24 -1.55
CA PRO A 39 -1.40 -10.44 -0.61
C PRO A 39 -0.26 -11.26 -0.02
N PRO A 40 0.93 -10.66 0.19
CA PRO A 40 2.04 -11.36 0.82
C PRO A 40 1.76 -11.67 2.29
N THR A 41 2.44 -12.66 2.82
CA THR A 41 2.36 -13.06 4.23
C THR A 41 3.74 -12.90 4.87
N PRO A 42 3.89 -12.10 5.93
CA PRO A 42 2.88 -11.23 6.54
C PRO A 42 2.52 -10.04 5.63
N ARG A 43 1.34 -9.45 5.87
CA ARG A 43 0.88 -8.30 5.08
C ARG A 43 1.73 -7.06 5.41
N PRO A 44 2.36 -6.42 4.41
CA PRO A 44 3.20 -5.25 4.66
C PRO A 44 2.39 -3.98 4.88
N LEU A 45 3.01 -2.99 5.52
CA LEU A 45 2.48 -1.65 5.61
C LEU A 45 2.99 -0.81 4.43
N TYR A 46 2.16 0.13 3.99
CA TYR A 46 2.50 1.07 2.92
C TYR A 46 3.48 2.14 3.42
N ASN A 47 4.35 2.62 2.54
CA ASN A 47 5.28 3.72 2.84
C ASN A 47 6.29 3.39 3.96
N GLN A 48 6.76 2.15 4.04
CA GLN A 48 7.79 1.79 5.03
C GLN A 48 9.05 2.65 4.92
N PRO A 49 9.58 2.97 3.72
CA PRO A 49 10.75 3.85 3.64
C PRO A 49 10.53 5.22 4.28
N GLY A 50 9.34 5.80 4.15
CA GLY A 50 9.02 7.10 4.75
C GLY A 50 8.87 7.05 6.26
N MET A 51 8.58 5.87 6.83
CA MET A 51 8.39 5.72 8.27
C MET A 51 9.70 5.70 9.07
N LEU A 52 10.83 5.46 8.40
CA LEU A 52 12.13 5.31 9.08
C LEU A 52 12.55 6.56 9.86
N SER A 53 12.22 7.74 9.37
CA SER A 53 12.61 9.01 9.99
C SER A 53 11.45 9.81 10.55
N ALA A 54 10.25 9.24 10.56
CA ALA A 54 9.06 9.96 11.00
C ALA A 54 8.87 9.84 12.51
N GLU A 55 8.54 10.95 13.17
CA GLU A 55 8.18 10.97 14.59
C GLU A 55 6.76 10.46 14.81
N CYS A 56 5.86 10.75 13.87
CA CYS A 56 4.47 10.33 13.89
C CYS A 56 4.08 9.72 12.56
N VAL A 57 3.28 8.64 12.60
CA VAL A 57 2.75 7.99 11.42
C VAL A 57 1.24 7.89 11.56
N VAL A 58 0.52 8.37 10.54
CA VAL A 58 -0.95 8.31 10.51
C VAL A 58 -1.39 7.04 9.79
N LEU A 59 -2.19 6.22 10.47
CA LEU A 59 -2.78 5.02 9.87
C LEU A 59 -4.14 5.38 9.27
N VAL A 60 -4.31 5.12 7.99
CA VAL A 60 -5.55 5.40 7.26
C VAL A 60 -6.04 4.17 6.51
N GLU A 61 -7.29 4.23 6.08
CA GLU A 61 -7.86 3.19 5.23
C GLU A 61 -7.54 3.46 3.77
N GLY A 62 -6.83 2.55 3.14
CA GLY A 62 -6.56 2.57 1.72
C GLY A 62 -5.37 3.41 1.29
N GLU A 63 -4.76 2.99 0.19
CA GLU A 63 -3.52 3.54 -0.35
C GLU A 63 -3.73 4.96 -0.91
N LYS A 64 -4.90 5.23 -1.48
CA LYS A 64 -5.21 6.55 -2.04
C LYS A 64 -5.20 7.62 -0.95
N SER A 65 -5.79 7.32 0.21
CA SER A 65 -5.80 8.25 1.35
C SER A 65 -4.40 8.43 1.93
N ALA A 66 -3.63 7.34 2.05
CA ALA A 66 -2.26 7.41 2.52
C ALA A 66 -1.40 8.26 1.58
N GLN A 67 -1.50 8.03 0.28
CA GLN A 67 -0.71 8.78 -0.71
C GLN A 67 -1.08 10.26 -0.72
N ALA A 68 -2.36 10.59 -0.56
CA ALA A 68 -2.80 11.98 -0.49
C ALA A 68 -2.16 12.73 0.69
N LEU A 69 -2.05 12.08 1.86
CA LEU A 69 -1.38 12.65 3.02
C LEU A 69 0.14 12.77 2.80
N ILE A 70 0.76 11.74 2.22
CA ILE A 70 2.19 11.75 1.89
C ILE A 70 2.51 12.93 0.96
N ASP A 71 1.68 13.18 -0.02
CA ASP A 71 1.86 14.27 -0.98
C ASP A 71 1.77 15.65 -0.32
N THR A 72 1.13 15.76 0.84
CA THR A 72 1.08 16.99 1.64
C THR A 72 2.19 17.09 2.68
N GLY A 73 3.10 16.12 2.75
CA GLY A 73 4.20 16.09 3.70
C GLY A 73 3.92 15.36 5.02
N ILE A 74 2.78 14.70 5.13
CA ILE A 74 2.40 13.93 6.31
C ILE A 74 2.79 12.47 6.10
N CYS A 75 3.53 11.88 7.07
CA CYS A 75 3.86 10.46 6.99
C CYS A 75 2.60 9.63 7.30
N ALA A 76 2.18 8.84 6.33
CA ALA A 76 0.99 8.01 6.45
C ALA A 76 1.26 6.60 5.97
N THR A 77 0.50 5.64 6.48
CA THR A 77 0.59 4.24 6.11
C THR A 77 -0.81 3.60 6.06
N THR A 78 -0.88 2.47 5.42
CA THR A 78 -2.07 1.62 5.42
C THR A 78 -1.65 0.16 5.27
N ALA A 79 -2.46 -0.76 5.75
CA ALA A 79 -2.22 -2.20 5.55
C ALA A 79 -2.74 -2.61 4.17
N ILE A 80 -2.05 -3.56 3.54
CA ILE A 80 -2.50 -4.11 2.25
C ILE A 80 -3.88 -4.75 2.43
N GLY A 81 -4.81 -4.48 1.50
CA GLY A 81 -6.18 -4.95 1.63
C GLY A 81 -7.07 -4.08 2.52
N GLY A 82 -6.55 -2.94 3.00
CA GLY A 82 -7.30 -2.00 3.83
C GLY A 82 -7.32 -2.39 5.31
N ALA A 83 -8.17 -1.70 6.09
CA ALA A 83 -8.23 -1.83 7.55
C ALA A 83 -9.20 -2.92 8.03
N SER A 84 -9.62 -3.80 7.17
CA SER A 84 -10.53 -4.88 7.55
C SER A 84 -9.85 -6.00 8.31
#